data_3f447a09005196ad6aa70f6b2e23a9a5
#
_entry.id   3f447a09005196ad6aa70f6b2e23a9a5
#
_cell.length_a   1.000
_cell.length_b   1.000
_cell.length_c   1.000
_cell.angle_alpha   90.00
_cell.angle_beta   90.00
_cell.angle_gamma   90.00
#
_symmetry.space_group_name_H-M   'P 1'
#
loop_
_entity.id
_entity.type
_entity.pdbx_description
1 polymer ?
#
loop_
_entity_poly.entity_id
_entity_poly.type
_entity_poly.pdbx_seq_one_letter_code
_entity_poly.pdbx_strand_id
1 'polypeptide(L)'
;MRNLPVFLLAALVLMTGVSSAQASDKLYLYTENFPPYNMSATGRAFEHNGTNIDGLCTEMVKAILNNTDLDYVIKLRNWDYGYNRALSKRNHGIFCTTYTESRAPRFKWVGPLTRNLWTIFAPAGTNLQIDNLEDARGLRFGGYRNDVMTEYLLERGYEVSTLDSDDLNPKRLELGQIDLWIADRLAGPYFASQQNVEGLDPVYSFNDTELFLAINLDTPDATVEKLNAGLRKVHETGMFEAIETKYGL
;
A
#
# COMPACT_ATOMS: atom_id res chain seq x y z
N MET A 1 83.75 34.88 -7.76
CA MET A 1 82.44 35.04 -7.18
C MET A 1 81.44 34.50 -8.19
N ARG A 2 80.92 33.31 -7.95
CA ARG A 2 79.99 32.60 -8.91
C ARG A 2 78.61 32.62 -8.32
N ASN A 3 77.66 33.30 -8.97
CA ASN A 3 76.26 33.33 -8.60
C ASN A 3 75.57 32.05 -9.10
N LEU A 4 74.97 31.27 -8.16
CA LEU A 4 74.05 30.16 -8.46
C LEU A 4 72.60 30.69 -8.59
N PRO A 5 71.87 30.29 -9.61
CA PRO A 5 70.40 30.57 -9.65
C PRO A 5 69.60 29.55 -8.82
N VAL A 6 68.76 30.11 -7.99
CA VAL A 6 67.75 29.32 -7.21
C VAL A 6 66.57 29.00 -8.14
N PHE A 7 66.33 27.72 -8.42
CA PHE A 7 65.13 27.26 -9.10
C PHE A 7 64.01 27.07 -8.07
N LEU A 8 62.96 27.91 -8.15
CA LEU A 8 61.71 27.71 -7.41
C LEU A 8 60.89 26.66 -8.15
N LEU A 9 60.72 25.47 -7.55
CA LEU A 9 59.82 24.44 -8.03
C LEU A 9 58.40 24.73 -7.46
N ALA A 10 57.50 25.24 -8.30
CA ALA A 10 56.09 25.39 -7.97
C ALA A 10 55.39 24.02 -8.11
N ALA A 11 55.06 23.39 -6.98
CA ALA A 11 54.26 22.18 -6.95
C ALA A 11 52.78 22.53 -7.18
N LEU A 12 52.27 22.21 -8.36
CA LEU A 12 50.86 22.32 -8.72
C LEU A 12 50.10 21.11 -8.12
N VAL A 13 49.43 21.31 -7.00
CA VAL A 13 48.53 20.28 -6.40
C VAL A 13 47.24 20.26 -7.20
N LEU A 14 47.08 19.28 -8.08
CA LEU A 14 45.83 18.93 -8.73
C LEU A 14 44.93 18.26 -7.70
N MET A 15 44.01 19.03 -7.12
CA MET A 15 42.86 18.45 -6.38
C MET A 15 41.91 17.78 -7.38
N THR A 16 42.09 16.49 -7.62
CA THR A 16 41.09 15.67 -8.27
C THR A 16 39.91 15.50 -7.31
N GLY A 17 38.87 16.30 -7.50
CA GLY A 17 37.58 16.09 -6.83
C GLY A 17 37.04 14.73 -7.23
N VAL A 18 37.17 13.73 -6.33
CA VAL A 18 36.47 12.46 -6.45
C VAL A 18 35.00 12.77 -6.24
N SER A 19 34.26 13.02 -7.31
CA SER A 19 32.81 13.01 -7.31
C SER A 19 32.42 11.55 -7.03
N SER A 20 32.12 11.23 -5.77
CA SER A 20 31.46 9.97 -5.44
C SER A 20 30.12 9.99 -6.17
N ALA A 21 30.03 9.30 -7.29
CA ALA A 21 28.76 8.93 -7.87
C ALA A 21 28.01 8.12 -6.79
N GLN A 22 27.16 8.81 -6.03
CA GLN A 22 26.30 8.19 -5.07
C GLN A 22 25.38 7.30 -5.89
N ALA A 23 25.60 5.98 -5.82
CA ALA A 23 24.68 5.03 -6.43
C ALA A 23 23.27 5.43 -5.97
N SER A 24 22.41 5.76 -6.91
CA SER A 24 21.01 6.09 -6.62
C SER A 24 20.45 4.92 -5.83
N ASP A 25 20.19 5.14 -4.54
CA ASP A 25 19.63 4.13 -3.66
C ASP A 25 18.22 3.78 -4.18
N LYS A 26 18.15 2.70 -4.95
CA LYS A 26 16.91 2.23 -5.59
C LYS A 26 15.80 2.01 -4.57
N LEU A 27 14.62 2.52 -4.84
CA LEU A 27 13.43 2.35 -4.01
C LEU A 27 12.68 1.07 -4.40
N TYR A 28 12.39 0.23 -3.42
CA TYR A 28 11.64 -1.01 -3.59
C TYR A 28 10.27 -0.90 -2.95
N LEU A 29 9.24 -0.83 -3.76
CA LEU A 29 7.86 -0.69 -3.32
C LEU A 29 7.11 -1.99 -3.49
N TYR A 30 6.31 -2.32 -2.49
CA TYR A 30 5.47 -3.51 -2.46
C TYR A 30 4.01 -3.11 -2.39
N THR A 31 3.17 -3.98 -2.90
CA THR A 31 1.73 -3.97 -2.69
C THR A 31 1.21 -5.40 -2.73
N GLU A 32 -0.02 -5.60 -2.29
CA GLU A 32 -0.71 -6.87 -2.35
C GLU A 32 -1.78 -6.89 -3.45
N ASN A 33 -2.41 -8.05 -3.67
CA ASN A 33 -3.58 -8.13 -4.52
C ASN A 33 -4.83 -7.71 -3.72
N PHE A 34 -5.18 -6.44 -3.83
CA PHE A 34 -6.31 -5.80 -3.17
C PHE A 34 -7.10 -4.97 -4.21
N PRO A 35 -7.84 -5.65 -5.11
CA PRO A 35 -8.58 -4.97 -6.16
C PRO A 35 -9.78 -4.18 -5.59
N PRO A 36 -10.18 -3.05 -6.20
CA PRO A 36 -9.59 -2.43 -7.38
C PRO A 36 -8.40 -1.49 -7.08
N TYR A 37 -7.89 -1.46 -5.85
CA TYR A 37 -6.79 -0.60 -5.43
C TYR A 37 -5.45 -1.02 -6.01
N ASN A 38 -5.13 -2.31 -5.95
CA ASN A 38 -3.92 -2.92 -6.50
C ASN A 38 -4.24 -4.32 -7.01
N MET A 39 -3.80 -4.67 -8.20
CA MET A 39 -4.07 -5.98 -8.77
C MET A 39 -3.06 -6.37 -9.84
N SER A 40 -2.93 -7.67 -10.08
CA SER A 40 -2.19 -8.17 -11.24
C SER A 40 -2.99 -7.95 -12.52
N ALA A 41 -2.43 -7.25 -13.48
CA ALA A 41 -3.02 -7.12 -14.82
C ALA A 41 -2.94 -8.43 -15.64
N THR A 42 -2.16 -9.42 -15.16
CA THR A 42 -1.99 -10.72 -15.83
C THR A 42 -2.69 -11.88 -15.11
N GLY A 43 -3.37 -11.61 -14.00
CA GLY A 43 -4.06 -12.62 -13.19
C GLY A 43 -3.13 -13.49 -12.34
N ARG A 44 -1.85 -13.13 -12.19
CA ARG A 44 -0.89 -13.88 -11.37
C ARG A 44 -1.00 -13.46 -9.90
N ALA A 45 -0.76 -14.41 -9.00
CA ALA A 45 -0.71 -14.12 -7.57
C ALA A 45 0.43 -13.16 -7.20
N PHE A 46 1.53 -13.16 -7.98
CA PHE A 46 2.70 -12.29 -7.77
C PHE A 46 3.17 -11.68 -9.07
N GLU A 47 3.56 -10.40 -9.00
CA GLU A 47 4.17 -9.69 -10.12
C GLU A 47 5.55 -9.15 -9.73
N HIS A 48 6.53 -9.36 -10.63
CA HIS A 48 7.91 -8.88 -10.47
C HIS A 48 8.15 -7.57 -11.23
N ASN A 49 7.31 -7.31 -12.24
CA ASN A 49 7.38 -6.12 -13.08
C ASN A 49 6.20 -5.20 -12.76
N GLY A 50 6.49 -3.97 -12.38
CA GLY A 50 5.50 -2.95 -12.06
C GLY A 50 4.55 -2.61 -13.22
N THR A 51 4.92 -2.89 -14.48
CA THR A 51 4.02 -2.70 -15.64
C THR A 51 2.84 -3.67 -15.65
N ASN A 52 2.97 -4.79 -14.94
CA ASN A 52 1.93 -5.81 -14.80
C ASN A 52 1.08 -5.62 -13.53
N ILE A 53 1.26 -4.51 -12.82
CA ILE A 53 0.50 -4.19 -11.61
C ILE A 53 -0.34 -2.97 -11.91
N ASP A 54 -1.63 -3.03 -11.63
CA ASP A 54 -2.60 -1.99 -11.93
C ASP A 54 -3.49 -1.69 -10.71
N GLY A 55 -4.42 -0.76 -10.85
CA GLY A 55 -5.36 -0.36 -9.81
C GLY A 55 -5.11 1.04 -9.27
N LEU A 56 -6.10 1.58 -8.55
CA LEU A 56 -6.16 2.97 -8.12
C LEU A 56 -4.90 3.42 -7.37
N CYS A 57 -4.52 2.75 -6.28
CA CYS A 57 -3.31 3.09 -5.52
C CYS A 57 -2.03 2.90 -6.35
N THR A 58 -2.01 1.85 -7.21
CA THR A 58 -0.87 1.59 -8.09
C THR A 58 -0.68 2.72 -9.09
N GLU A 59 -1.75 3.19 -9.72
CA GLU A 59 -1.70 4.33 -10.65
C GLU A 59 -1.29 5.61 -9.94
N MET A 60 -1.82 5.85 -8.73
CA MET A 60 -1.46 7.00 -7.92
C MET A 60 0.04 7.00 -7.57
N VAL A 61 0.57 5.87 -7.10
CA VAL A 61 2.01 5.73 -6.77
C VAL A 61 2.87 5.88 -8.01
N LYS A 62 2.47 5.31 -9.15
CA LYS A 62 3.18 5.50 -10.44
C LYS A 62 3.16 6.97 -10.86
N ALA A 63 2.03 7.67 -10.72
CA ALA A 63 1.92 9.10 -11.02
C ALA A 63 2.87 9.94 -10.13
N ILE A 64 2.95 9.63 -8.83
CA ILE A 64 3.88 10.26 -7.90
C ILE A 64 5.33 10.05 -8.37
N LEU A 65 5.71 8.80 -8.62
CA LEU A 65 7.08 8.42 -9.01
C LEU A 65 7.51 9.02 -10.35
N ASN A 66 6.60 9.13 -11.31
CA ASN A 66 6.85 9.76 -12.62
C ASN A 66 7.14 11.27 -12.51
N ASN A 67 6.77 11.89 -11.38
CA ASN A 67 7.12 13.28 -11.06
C ASN A 67 8.37 13.39 -10.17
N THR A 68 9.19 12.34 -10.10
CA THR A 68 10.47 12.30 -9.36
C THR A 68 11.60 11.79 -10.25
N ASP A 69 12.84 11.97 -9.79
CA ASP A 69 14.07 11.39 -10.38
C ASP A 69 14.50 10.08 -9.67
N LEU A 70 13.61 9.45 -8.91
CA LEU A 70 13.92 8.24 -8.15
C LEU A 70 13.94 7.00 -9.05
N ASP A 71 14.99 6.18 -8.91
CA ASP A 71 15.00 4.82 -9.47
C ASP A 71 14.19 3.90 -8.56
N TYR A 72 13.25 3.13 -9.12
CA TYR A 72 12.35 2.33 -8.34
C TYR A 72 11.97 0.99 -8.97
N VAL A 73 11.46 0.09 -8.14
CA VAL A 73 10.81 -1.16 -8.55
C VAL A 73 9.53 -1.34 -7.75
N ILE A 74 8.43 -1.66 -8.43
CA ILE A 74 7.17 -2.05 -7.80
C ILE A 74 6.99 -3.56 -7.97
N LYS A 75 6.55 -4.24 -6.89
CA LYS A 75 6.29 -5.69 -6.85
C LYS A 75 4.99 -5.98 -6.14
N LEU A 76 4.18 -6.86 -6.72
CA LEU A 76 2.99 -7.40 -6.06
C LEU A 76 3.35 -8.69 -5.33
N ARG A 77 3.04 -8.75 -4.04
CA ARG A 77 3.37 -9.84 -3.10
C ARG A 77 2.22 -10.01 -2.11
N ASN A 78 2.31 -11.04 -1.25
CA ASN A 78 1.45 -11.10 -0.06
C ASN A 78 1.72 -9.90 0.85
N TRP A 79 0.68 -9.44 1.54
CA TRP A 79 0.75 -8.34 2.50
C TRP A 79 1.92 -8.49 3.48
N ASP A 80 1.98 -9.61 4.22
CA ASP A 80 3.01 -9.89 5.21
C ASP A 80 4.44 -9.74 4.67
N TYR A 81 4.67 -10.26 3.47
CA TYR A 81 5.99 -10.14 2.85
C TYR A 81 6.34 -8.68 2.58
N GLY A 82 5.45 -7.92 1.96
CA GLY A 82 5.67 -6.52 1.63
C GLY A 82 5.84 -5.67 2.90
N TYR A 83 4.95 -5.85 3.86
CA TYR A 83 4.94 -5.12 5.12
C TYR A 83 6.22 -5.35 5.93
N ASN A 84 6.64 -6.61 6.10
CA ASN A 84 7.88 -6.95 6.81
C ASN A 84 9.13 -6.42 6.08
N ARG A 85 9.12 -6.35 4.75
CA ARG A 85 10.20 -5.72 3.98
C ARG A 85 10.27 -4.23 4.21
N ALA A 86 9.13 -3.54 4.18
CA ALA A 86 9.05 -2.11 4.46
C ALA A 86 9.47 -1.78 5.89
N LEU A 87 9.14 -2.62 6.88
CA LEU A 87 9.58 -2.45 8.26
C LEU A 87 11.09 -2.62 8.45
N SER A 88 11.70 -3.60 7.77
CA SER A 88 13.04 -4.09 8.13
C SER A 88 14.15 -3.62 7.21
N LYS A 89 13.85 -2.99 6.08
CA LYS A 89 14.86 -2.66 5.07
C LYS A 89 14.77 -1.21 4.62
N ARG A 90 15.90 -0.52 4.73
CA ARG A 90 16.08 0.82 4.15
C ARG A 90 15.70 0.84 2.68
N ASN A 91 15.12 1.95 2.21
CA ASN A 91 14.63 2.17 0.84
C ASN A 91 13.57 1.16 0.40
N HIS A 92 12.82 0.60 1.34
CA HIS A 92 11.66 -0.24 1.06
C HIS A 92 10.39 0.45 1.56
N GLY A 93 9.29 0.21 0.86
CA GLY A 93 7.97 0.73 1.21
C GLY A 93 6.87 -0.24 0.80
N ILE A 94 5.70 -0.04 1.38
CA ILE A 94 4.46 -0.73 1.01
C ILE A 94 3.36 0.30 0.84
N PHE A 95 2.53 0.18 -0.18
CA PHE A 95 1.48 1.15 -0.45
C PHE A 95 0.09 0.53 -0.42
N CYS A 96 -0.90 1.41 -0.42
CA CYS A 96 -2.28 1.12 -0.07
C CYS A 96 -2.40 0.66 1.38
N THR A 97 -1.68 1.34 2.27
CA THR A 97 -1.55 0.99 3.68
C THR A 97 -2.38 1.94 4.52
N THR A 98 -3.33 1.42 5.30
CA THR A 98 -4.11 2.22 6.24
C THR A 98 -3.19 2.82 7.30
N TYR A 99 -3.29 4.15 7.49
CA TYR A 99 -2.66 4.85 8.60
C TYR A 99 -3.43 4.55 9.89
N THR A 100 -2.74 4.08 10.91
CA THR A 100 -3.28 3.86 12.26
C THR A 100 -2.32 4.38 13.31
N GLU A 101 -2.81 4.65 14.53
CA GLU A 101 -1.94 5.06 15.65
C GLU A 101 -0.83 4.04 15.93
N SER A 102 -1.12 2.73 15.83
CA SER A 102 -0.15 1.67 16.04
C SER A 102 0.90 1.57 14.92
N ARG A 103 0.55 1.96 13.70
CA ARG A 103 1.45 1.96 12.53
C ARG A 103 2.20 3.28 12.38
N ALA A 104 1.63 4.39 12.87
CA ALA A 104 2.18 5.75 12.71
C ALA A 104 3.68 5.87 13.04
N PRO A 105 4.19 5.35 14.18
CA PRO A 105 5.60 5.47 14.55
C PRO A 105 6.52 4.50 13.81
N ARG A 106 5.99 3.62 12.96
CA ARG A 106 6.74 2.52 12.32
C ARG A 106 7.22 2.86 10.91
N PHE A 107 6.71 3.95 10.32
CA PHE A 107 6.98 4.33 8.94
C PHE A 107 7.09 5.85 8.78
N LYS A 108 7.69 6.27 7.68
CA LYS A 108 7.51 7.60 7.08
C LYS A 108 6.38 7.49 6.07
N TRP A 109 5.47 8.46 6.04
CA TRP A 109 4.23 8.38 5.31
C TRP A 109 4.19 9.37 4.14
N VAL A 110 3.68 8.91 2.99
CA VAL A 110 3.38 9.74 1.83
C VAL A 110 1.92 9.50 1.45
N GLY A 111 1.13 10.54 1.40
CA GLY A 111 -0.32 10.42 1.14
C GLY A 111 -1.14 11.55 1.75
N PRO A 112 -2.48 11.37 1.81
CA PRO A 112 -3.21 10.16 1.44
C PRO A 112 -3.18 9.88 -0.07
N LEU A 113 -3.30 8.59 -0.44
CA LEU A 113 -3.41 8.13 -1.83
C LEU A 113 -4.88 7.98 -2.25
N THR A 114 -5.75 7.60 -1.34
CA THR A 114 -7.19 7.45 -1.49
C THR A 114 -7.81 7.07 -0.14
N ARG A 115 -9.10 6.74 -0.13
CA ARG A 115 -9.86 6.34 1.07
C ARG A 115 -10.30 4.89 0.96
N ASN A 116 -10.61 4.28 2.11
CA ASN A 116 -11.23 2.97 2.17
C ASN A 116 -12.29 2.94 3.29
N LEU A 117 -13.45 2.38 2.98
CA LEU A 117 -14.57 2.26 3.90
C LEU A 117 -14.72 0.81 4.35
N TRP A 118 -14.46 0.55 5.63
CA TRP A 118 -14.61 -0.78 6.21
C TRP A 118 -16.07 -1.20 6.22
N THR A 119 -16.34 -2.35 5.66
CA THR A 119 -17.71 -2.83 5.48
C THR A 119 -17.81 -4.30 5.90
N ILE A 120 -18.84 -4.59 6.65
CA ILE A 120 -19.23 -5.96 6.97
C ILE A 120 -20.24 -6.42 5.92
N PHE A 121 -19.89 -7.54 5.28
CA PHE A 121 -20.73 -8.20 4.31
C PHE A 121 -21.36 -9.47 4.89
N ALA A 122 -22.60 -9.72 4.51
CA ALA A 122 -23.35 -10.95 4.78
C ALA A 122 -23.76 -11.63 3.47
N PRO A 123 -24.21 -12.89 3.50
CA PRO A 123 -24.77 -13.54 2.31
C PRO A 123 -25.96 -12.76 1.76
N ALA A 124 -26.12 -12.75 0.43
CA ALA A 124 -27.24 -12.10 -0.23
C ALA A 124 -28.60 -12.55 0.30
N GLY A 125 -29.51 -11.61 0.48
CA GLY A 125 -30.87 -11.88 0.96
C GLY A 125 -30.93 -12.18 2.46
N THR A 126 -29.91 -11.82 3.21
CA THR A 126 -29.91 -11.95 4.68
C THR A 126 -30.99 -11.06 5.30
N ASN A 127 -31.52 -11.50 6.45
CA ASN A 127 -32.40 -10.69 7.30
C ASN A 127 -31.62 -10.06 8.47
N LEU A 128 -30.30 -10.15 8.47
CA LEU A 128 -29.45 -9.55 9.51
C LEU A 128 -29.56 -8.02 9.49
N GLN A 129 -29.87 -7.47 10.66
CA GLN A 129 -29.81 -6.03 10.91
C GLN A 129 -28.68 -5.77 11.89
N ILE A 130 -27.68 -4.99 11.47
CA ILE A 130 -26.51 -4.61 12.25
C ILE A 130 -26.45 -3.09 12.25
N ASP A 131 -26.93 -2.49 13.33
CA ASP A 131 -26.91 -1.03 13.53
C ASP A 131 -25.57 -0.56 14.14
N ASN A 132 -24.89 -1.47 14.82
CA ASN A 132 -23.58 -1.25 15.41
C ASN A 132 -22.81 -2.59 15.49
N LEU A 133 -21.50 -2.52 15.72
CA LEU A 133 -20.63 -3.70 15.72
C LEU A 133 -21.00 -4.73 16.81
N GLU A 134 -21.57 -4.30 17.95
CA GLU A 134 -21.98 -5.20 19.03
C GLU A 134 -23.11 -6.16 18.61
N ASP A 135 -23.96 -5.77 17.66
CA ASP A 135 -25.03 -6.63 17.13
C ASP A 135 -24.47 -7.85 16.37
N ALA A 136 -23.21 -7.82 15.99
CA ALA A 136 -22.51 -8.92 15.35
C ALA A 136 -21.80 -9.87 16.34
N ARG A 137 -21.98 -9.69 17.66
CA ARG A 137 -21.38 -10.56 18.67
C ARG A 137 -21.86 -11.99 18.52
N GLY A 138 -20.92 -12.95 18.60
CA GLY A 138 -21.21 -14.38 18.48
C GLY A 138 -21.33 -14.89 17.05
N LEU A 139 -21.24 -14.00 16.04
CA LEU A 139 -21.12 -14.39 14.64
C LEU A 139 -19.65 -14.61 14.25
N ARG A 140 -19.41 -15.57 13.35
CA ARG A 140 -18.07 -15.92 12.86
C ARG A 140 -17.69 -15.00 11.72
N PHE A 141 -16.63 -14.21 11.90
CA PHE A 141 -16.10 -13.37 10.83
C PHE A 141 -15.07 -14.10 9.98
N GLY A 142 -15.01 -13.75 8.70
CA GLY A 142 -13.88 -13.98 7.82
C GLY A 142 -13.05 -12.72 7.67
N GLY A 143 -11.74 -12.90 7.51
CA GLY A 143 -10.75 -11.85 7.23
C GLY A 143 -9.44 -12.47 6.78
N TYR A 144 -8.35 -11.71 6.76
CA TYR A 144 -7.02 -12.25 6.47
C TYR A 144 -5.96 -11.73 7.45
N ARG A 145 -4.86 -12.49 7.56
CA ARG A 145 -3.83 -12.25 8.58
C ARG A 145 -3.16 -10.90 8.44
N ASN A 146 -2.95 -10.24 9.61
CA ASN A 146 -2.28 -8.95 9.74
C ASN A 146 -2.93 -7.80 8.95
N ASP A 147 -4.15 -8.02 8.45
CA ASP A 147 -4.98 -6.93 7.94
C ASP A 147 -5.51 -6.08 9.08
N VAL A 148 -5.57 -4.78 8.87
CA VAL A 148 -5.98 -3.81 9.89
C VAL A 148 -7.44 -4.00 10.34
N MET A 149 -8.35 -4.38 9.44
CA MET A 149 -9.76 -4.62 9.76
C MET A 149 -9.92 -5.89 10.59
N THR A 150 -9.16 -6.93 10.22
CA THR A 150 -9.10 -8.19 10.97
C THR A 150 -8.52 -7.99 12.37
N GLU A 151 -7.39 -7.29 12.49
CA GLU A 151 -6.76 -6.96 13.78
C GLU A 151 -7.72 -6.16 14.66
N TYR A 152 -8.42 -5.18 14.10
CA TYR A 152 -9.42 -4.37 14.83
C TYR A 152 -10.52 -5.23 15.47
N LEU A 153 -11.03 -6.24 14.75
CA LEU A 153 -12.04 -7.17 15.29
C LEU A 153 -11.45 -8.09 16.36
N LEU A 154 -10.27 -8.67 16.11
CA LEU A 154 -9.59 -9.58 17.06
C LEU A 154 -9.28 -8.87 18.38
N GLU A 155 -8.77 -7.63 18.36
CA GLU A 155 -8.48 -6.83 19.54
C GLU A 155 -9.73 -6.53 20.40
N ARG A 156 -10.93 -6.57 19.78
CA ARG A 156 -12.22 -6.38 20.45
C ARG A 156 -12.91 -7.68 20.82
N GLY A 157 -12.22 -8.82 20.64
CA GLY A 157 -12.67 -10.13 21.06
C GLY A 157 -13.74 -10.74 20.16
N TYR A 158 -13.80 -10.36 18.88
CA TYR A 158 -14.62 -11.04 17.88
C TYR A 158 -13.97 -12.35 17.43
N GLU A 159 -14.78 -13.34 17.06
CA GLU A 159 -14.30 -14.57 16.46
C GLU A 159 -14.01 -14.33 14.97
N VAL A 160 -12.73 -14.32 14.58
CA VAL A 160 -12.31 -14.12 13.18
C VAL A 160 -11.50 -15.30 12.69
N SER A 161 -11.99 -15.96 11.66
CA SER A 161 -11.28 -17.03 10.94
C SER A 161 -10.51 -16.45 9.77
N THR A 162 -9.16 -16.49 9.86
CA THR A 162 -8.28 -15.82 8.92
C THR A 162 -7.70 -16.71 7.83
N LEU A 163 -7.50 -16.16 6.65
CA LEU A 163 -6.74 -16.71 5.51
C LEU A 163 -5.42 -15.94 5.32
N ASP A 164 -4.64 -16.33 4.31
CA ASP A 164 -3.42 -15.62 3.89
C ASP A 164 -3.73 -14.43 2.97
N SER A 165 -4.90 -14.43 2.34
CA SER A 165 -5.44 -13.39 1.47
C SER A 165 -6.96 -13.40 1.55
N ASP A 166 -7.59 -12.32 1.05
CA ASP A 166 -9.04 -12.13 1.19
C ASP A 166 -9.87 -12.78 0.07
N ASP A 167 -9.24 -13.24 -0.99
CA ASP A 167 -9.84 -13.70 -2.24
C ASP A 167 -10.84 -14.85 -2.09
N LEU A 168 -10.69 -15.73 -1.10
CA LEU A 168 -11.59 -16.86 -0.87
C LEU A 168 -12.69 -16.56 0.13
N ASN A 169 -12.67 -15.44 0.85
CA ASN A 169 -13.68 -15.12 1.86
C ASN A 169 -15.11 -14.98 1.28
N PRO A 170 -15.34 -14.44 0.06
CA PRO A 170 -16.69 -14.45 -0.53
C PRO A 170 -17.26 -15.86 -0.65
N LYS A 171 -16.43 -16.83 -1.07
CA LYS A 171 -16.87 -18.22 -1.23
C LYS A 171 -17.14 -18.90 0.10
N ARG A 172 -16.34 -18.59 1.12
CA ARG A 172 -16.57 -19.08 2.49
C ARG A 172 -17.88 -18.55 3.07
N LEU A 173 -18.19 -17.27 2.78
CA LEU A 173 -19.44 -16.63 3.18
C LEU A 173 -20.64 -17.31 2.50
N GLU A 174 -20.59 -17.53 1.17
CA GLU A 174 -21.62 -18.23 0.40
C GLU A 174 -21.86 -19.66 0.93
N LEU A 175 -20.80 -20.37 1.32
CA LEU A 175 -20.86 -21.74 1.83
C LEU A 175 -21.22 -21.85 3.32
N GLY A 176 -21.47 -20.73 4.01
CA GLY A 176 -21.79 -20.71 5.44
C GLY A 176 -20.64 -21.14 6.36
N GLN A 177 -19.40 -21.12 5.88
CA GLN A 177 -18.21 -21.38 6.69
C GLN A 177 -17.89 -20.22 7.64
N ILE A 178 -18.29 -19.02 7.28
CA ILE A 178 -18.31 -17.78 8.06
C ILE A 178 -19.70 -17.17 7.94
N ASP A 179 -20.11 -16.38 8.92
CA ASP A 179 -21.42 -15.74 8.95
C ASP A 179 -21.35 -14.31 8.39
N LEU A 180 -20.21 -13.66 8.59
CA LEU A 180 -19.91 -12.30 8.17
C LEU A 180 -18.49 -12.25 7.60
N TRP A 181 -18.26 -11.30 6.73
CA TRP A 181 -16.94 -11.00 6.18
C TRP A 181 -16.65 -9.51 6.31
N ILE A 182 -15.51 -9.15 6.92
CA ILE A 182 -15.06 -7.77 6.95
C ILE A 182 -14.11 -7.53 5.77
N ALA A 183 -14.43 -6.53 4.96
CA ALA A 183 -13.64 -6.12 3.81
C ALA A 183 -13.85 -4.63 3.50
N ASP A 184 -13.11 -4.10 2.55
CA ASP A 184 -13.37 -2.77 2.01
C ASP A 184 -14.63 -2.76 1.12
N ARG A 185 -15.33 -1.64 1.13
CA ARG A 185 -16.59 -1.44 0.40
C ARG A 185 -16.48 -1.70 -1.11
N LEU A 186 -15.36 -1.36 -1.73
CA LEU A 186 -15.12 -1.57 -3.16
C LEU A 186 -14.50 -2.93 -3.44
N ALA A 187 -13.56 -3.37 -2.57
CA ALA A 187 -12.85 -4.63 -2.75
C ALA A 187 -13.77 -5.84 -2.56
N GLY A 188 -14.71 -5.79 -1.60
CA GLY A 188 -15.64 -6.89 -1.34
C GLY A 188 -16.39 -7.37 -2.57
N PRO A 189 -17.18 -6.52 -3.26
CA PRO A 189 -17.88 -6.91 -4.48
C PRO A 189 -16.95 -7.36 -5.61
N TYR A 190 -15.74 -6.80 -5.70
CA TYR A 190 -14.77 -7.22 -6.70
C TYR A 190 -14.30 -8.66 -6.45
N PHE A 191 -13.91 -9.00 -5.22
CA PHE A 191 -13.53 -10.38 -4.87
C PHE A 191 -14.68 -11.36 -5.07
N ALA A 192 -15.90 -10.97 -4.71
CA ALA A 192 -17.09 -11.80 -4.94
C ALA A 192 -17.27 -12.13 -6.43
N SER A 193 -17.14 -11.12 -7.30
CA SER A 193 -17.25 -11.32 -8.76
C SER A 193 -16.18 -12.26 -9.31
N GLN A 194 -14.94 -12.20 -8.79
CA GLN A 194 -13.85 -13.09 -9.20
C GLN A 194 -14.09 -14.55 -8.79
N GLN A 195 -14.88 -14.79 -7.73
CA GLN A 195 -15.25 -16.11 -7.22
C GLN A 195 -16.61 -16.60 -7.75
N ASN A 196 -17.24 -15.86 -8.68
CA ASN A 196 -18.59 -16.11 -9.16
C ASN A 196 -19.61 -16.23 -8.01
N VAL A 197 -19.44 -15.40 -6.96
CA VAL A 197 -20.41 -15.25 -5.89
C VAL A 197 -21.36 -14.13 -6.25
N GLU A 198 -22.64 -14.49 -6.45
CA GLU A 198 -23.68 -13.55 -6.81
C GLU A 198 -24.28 -12.91 -5.57
N GLY A 199 -24.00 -11.63 -5.40
CA GLY A 199 -24.58 -10.81 -4.35
C GLY A 199 -23.89 -10.95 -3.00
N LEU A 200 -23.64 -9.80 -2.43
CA LEU A 200 -23.23 -9.60 -1.06
C LEU A 200 -24.10 -8.48 -0.49
N ASP A 201 -24.62 -8.67 0.71
CA ASP A 201 -25.35 -7.62 1.42
C ASP A 201 -24.36 -6.87 2.33
N PRO A 202 -24.07 -5.60 2.06
CA PRO A 202 -23.32 -4.75 2.99
C PRO A 202 -24.23 -4.39 4.15
N VAL A 203 -24.06 -5.07 5.28
CA VAL A 203 -24.94 -4.93 6.45
C VAL A 203 -24.51 -3.83 7.41
N TYR A 204 -23.23 -3.48 7.45
CA TYR A 204 -22.71 -2.38 8.27
C TYR A 204 -21.42 -1.81 7.71
N SER A 205 -21.29 -0.48 7.66
CA SER A 205 -20.06 0.20 7.25
C SER A 205 -19.61 1.19 8.31
N PHE A 206 -18.31 1.24 8.57
CA PHE A 206 -17.71 2.08 9.60
C PHE A 206 -16.23 2.35 9.27
N ASN A 207 -15.58 3.25 10.02
CA ASN A 207 -14.16 3.57 9.83
C ASN A 207 -13.80 3.90 8.37
N ASP A 208 -14.25 5.07 7.91
CA ASP A 208 -13.77 5.66 6.67
C ASP A 208 -12.33 6.13 6.88
N THR A 209 -11.36 5.36 6.37
CA THR A 209 -9.93 5.55 6.62
C THR A 209 -9.20 5.98 5.35
N GLU A 210 -7.96 6.45 5.53
CA GLU A 210 -7.10 6.86 4.43
C GLU A 210 -5.98 5.86 4.19
N LEU A 211 -5.64 5.65 2.92
CA LEU A 211 -4.58 4.77 2.47
C LEU A 211 -3.36 5.57 2.02
N PHE A 212 -2.20 5.09 2.40
CA PHE A 212 -0.91 5.78 2.22
C PHE A 212 0.15 4.87 1.59
N LEU A 213 1.24 5.49 1.16
CA LEU A 213 2.51 4.83 0.92
C LEU A 213 3.34 4.93 2.21
N ALA A 214 3.59 3.78 2.83
CA ALA A 214 4.39 3.63 4.04
C ALA A 214 5.84 3.29 3.66
N ILE A 215 6.79 4.13 4.08
CA ILE A 215 8.22 4.03 3.76
C ILE A 215 9.02 3.68 5.02
N ASN A 216 10.00 2.80 4.90
CA ASN A 216 10.91 2.43 5.99
C ASN A 216 11.52 3.67 6.67
N LEU A 217 11.62 3.64 8.01
CA LEU A 217 12.14 4.76 8.82
C LEU A 217 13.58 5.16 8.47
N ASP A 218 14.43 4.19 8.07
CA ASP A 218 15.84 4.44 7.72
C ASP A 218 16.01 4.98 6.29
N THR A 219 14.93 5.10 5.51
CA THR A 219 14.97 5.74 4.19
C THR A 219 15.28 7.24 4.36
N PRO A 220 16.21 7.82 3.58
CA PRO A 220 16.56 9.22 3.71
C PRO A 220 15.36 10.15 3.59
N ASP A 221 15.29 11.19 4.43
CA ASP A 221 14.22 12.19 4.39
C ASP A 221 14.12 12.87 3.03
N ALA A 222 15.26 13.08 2.36
CA ALA A 222 15.30 13.62 1.01
C ALA A 222 14.53 12.74 -0.01
N THR A 223 14.54 11.41 0.15
CA THR A 223 13.76 10.50 -0.70
C THR A 223 12.27 10.64 -0.44
N VAL A 224 11.88 10.73 0.84
CA VAL A 224 10.48 10.94 1.23
C VAL A 224 9.97 12.31 0.78
N GLU A 225 10.80 13.35 0.88
CA GLU A 225 10.43 14.69 0.38
C GLU A 225 10.24 14.71 -1.14
N LYS A 226 11.05 13.99 -1.92
CA LYS A 226 10.82 13.82 -3.36
C LYS A 226 9.48 13.16 -3.66
N LEU A 227 9.10 12.13 -2.91
CA LEU A 227 7.79 11.48 -3.05
C LEU A 227 6.64 12.45 -2.70
N ASN A 228 6.76 13.22 -1.61
CA ASN A 228 5.78 14.24 -1.25
C ASN A 228 5.69 15.36 -2.29
N ALA A 229 6.81 15.77 -2.88
CA ALA A 229 6.82 16.74 -3.96
C ALA A 229 6.12 16.17 -5.22
N GLY A 230 6.35 14.90 -5.55
CA GLY A 230 5.64 14.19 -6.61
C GLY A 230 4.13 14.14 -6.37
N LEU A 231 3.70 13.84 -5.14
CA LEU A 231 2.28 13.84 -4.76
C LEU A 231 1.64 15.23 -4.93
N ARG A 232 2.29 16.29 -4.44
CA ARG A 232 1.80 17.67 -4.66
C ARG A 232 1.60 17.95 -6.15
N LYS A 233 2.52 17.48 -6.99
CA LYS A 233 2.43 17.67 -8.45
C LYS A 233 1.26 16.92 -9.08
N VAL A 234 0.96 15.73 -8.60
CA VAL A 234 -0.21 14.93 -9.03
C VAL A 234 -1.51 15.68 -8.73
N HIS A 235 -1.63 16.32 -7.54
CA HIS A 235 -2.77 17.15 -7.19
C HIS A 235 -2.83 18.44 -8.05
N GLU A 236 -1.73 19.17 -8.20
CA GLU A 236 -1.67 20.41 -8.98
C GLU A 236 -2.10 20.22 -10.44
N THR A 237 -1.90 19.03 -11.00
CA THR A 237 -2.24 18.72 -12.40
C THR A 237 -3.65 18.15 -12.58
N GLY A 238 -4.41 17.94 -11.52
CA GLY A 238 -5.74 17.28 -11.56
C GLY A 238 -5.68 15.80 -11.88
N MET A 239 -4.49 15.20 -11.83
CA MET A 239 -4.31 13.77 -12.11
C MET A 239 -4.86 12.91 -10.99
N PHE A 240 -4.86 13.41 -9.75
CA PHE A 240 -5.43 12.74 -8.59
C PHE A 240 -6.92 12.46 -8.83
N GLU A 241 -7.69 13.48 -9.11
CA GLU A 241 -9.13 13.45 -9.35
C GLU A 241 -9.47 12.62 -10.61
N ALA A 242 -8.62 12.70 -11.63
CA ALA A 242 -8.79 11.89 -12.84
C ALA A 242 -8.64 10.38 -12.58
N ILE A 243 -7.67 10.00 -11.73
CA ILE A 243 -7.49 8.60 -11.32
C ILE A 243 -8.68 8.15 -10.47
N GLU A 244 -9.10 8.91 -9.45
CA GLU A 244 -10.26 8.56 -8.61
C GLU A 244 -11.52 8.37 -9.44
N THR A 245 -11.83 9.32 -10.34
CA THR A 245 -12.99 9.23 -11.25
C THR A 245 -12.96 7.97 -12.12
N LYS A 246 -11.79 7.53 -12.59
CA LYS A 246 -11.64 6.29 -13.37
C LYS A 246 -12.11 5.06 -12.58
N TYR A 247 -11.98 5.08 -11.25
CA TYR A 247 -12.37 3.98 -10.35
C TYR A 247 -13.74 4.19 -9.69
N GLY A 248 -14.47 5.26 -10.05
CA GLY A 248 -15.84 5.52 -9.57
C GLY A 248 -15.91 6.20 -8.20
N LEU A 249 -14.85 6.92 -7.83
CA LEU A 249 -14.76 7.74 -6.61
C LEU A 249 -14.90 9.22 -6.91
#